data_98046bf88425a4f9919627655ee5f6a0
#
_entry.id   98046bf88425a4f9919627655ee5f6a0
#
_cell.length_a   1.000
_cell.length_b   1.000
_cell.length_c   1.000
_cell.angle_alpha   90.00
_cell.angle_beta   90.00
_cell.angle_gamma   90.00
#
_symmetry.space_group_name_H-M   'P 1'
#
loop_
_entity.id
_entity.type
_entity.pdbx_description
1 polymer ?
#
loop_
_entity_poly.entity_id
_entity_poly.type
_entity_poly.pdbx_seq_one_letter_code
_entity_poly.pdbx_strand_id
1 'polypeptide(L)'
;DGYYGDFLKEYLAPNCEPGDWEKVRLKIRLSELSHIFLEQEGSYECEARIRAKDAYRWVRFQFICLDEENVMPGMMTVIATDVQESHSRNEQLMNSLKEAYQSAEEANKAKSIFLSSMSHDIRTPMNGILGMTQIAMNHLNDPARILDCLQKIDDSSRHLLELINEVLDMSKIESGDTMLHEEPLYLSKTMKIVDGVCRQAAVDKHQIFDMDIEEIQDDHVLADPVRLRQVLINLISNGVKYTPEHGCVQVKVTQGNSFAEGKASYSFVVQDNGIGMSEEFQEKLFEPFSREDNSMTNATQGTGLGLSIAKSIISQMGGSIEVKSIQGKGTTFLVRLDLKLVEEEKEADQALLAAEAGEEKEKDPGFLKGRRIMLVEDNELNREIAYELLSES
;
A
#
# COMPACT_ATOMS: atom_id res chain seq x y z
N ASP A 1 -63.36 -5.08 -28.29
CA ASP A 1 -62.64 -6.25 -27.68
C ASP A 1 -61.92 -7.15 -28.68
N GLY A 2 -62.21 -7.10 -29.98
CA GLY A 2 -61.71 -8.12 -30.91
C GLY A 2 -60.20 -8.10 -31.10
N TYR A 3 -59.65 -7.08 -31.75
CA TYR A 3 -58.23 -7.04 -32.14
C TYR A 3 -57.24 -6.97 -30.97
N TYR A 4 -57.54 -6.24 -29.90
CA TYR A 4 -56.61 -6.13 -28.75
C TYR A 4 -56.59 -7.38 -27.92
N GLY A 5 -57.76 -8.01 -27.69
CA GLY A 5 -57.87 -9.28 -27.00
C GLY A 5 -57.13 -10.42 -27.70
N ASP A 6 -57.17 -10.44 -29.04
CA ASP A 6 -56.47 -11.39 -29.86
C ASP A 6 -54.94 -11.15 -29.79
N PHE A 7 -54.48 -9.87 -29.85
CA PHE A 7 -53.07 -9.54 -29.65
C PHE A 7 -52.53 -10.05 -28.31
N LEU A 8 -53.28 -9.87 -27.22
CA LEU A 8 -52.87 -10.35 -25.89
C LEU A 8 -52.81 -11.86 -25.83
N LYS A 9 -53.80 -12.56 -26.34
CA LYS A 9 -53.95 -14.03 -26.22
C LYS A 9 -53.11 -14.81 -27.23
N GLU A 10 -53.02 -14.32 -28.46
CA GLU A 10 -52.39 -15.06 -29.56
C GLU A 10 -50.94 -14.70 -29.77
N TYR A 11 -50.56 -13.46 -29.41
CA TYR A 11 -49.20 -12.99 -29.61
C TYR A 11 -48.43 -12.78 -28.32
N LEU A 12 -48.95 -11.96 -27.38
CA LEU A 12 -48.17 -11.54 -26.23
C LEU A 12 -48.03 -12.64 -25.18
N ALA A 13 -49.14 -13.27 -24.78
CA ALA A 13 -49.15 -14.30 -23.72
C ALA A 13 -48.28 -15.54 -24.04
N PRO A 14 -48.33 -16.13 -25.25
CA PRO A 14 -47.51 -17.30 -25.57
C PRO A 14 -46.03 -17.00 -25.71
N ASN A 15 -45.67 -15.76 -26.03
CA ASN A 15 -44.27 -15.35 -26.26
C ASN A 15 -43.65 -14.64 -25.06
N CYS A 16 -44.45 -14.20 -24.09
CA CYS A 16 -43.90 -13.55 -22.90
C CYS A 16 -43.34 -14.57 -21.89
N GLU A 17 -42.25 -14.21 -21.23
CA GLU A 17 -41.74 -15.03 -20.12
C GLU A 17 -42.83 -15.15 -19.01
N PRO A 18 -43.08 -16.36 -18.47
CA PRO A 18 -44.21 -16.57 -17.57
C PRO A 18 -44.25 -15.66 -16.33
N GLY A 19 -43.07 -15.39 -15.72
CA GLY A 19 -42.99 -14.49 -14.55
C GLY A 19 -43.24 -13.02 -14.88
N ASP A 20 -42.88 -12.59 -16.07
CA ASP A 20 -43.14 -11.20 -16.55
C ASP A 20 -44.60 -11.10 -17.00
N TRP A 21 -45.17 -12.12 -17.64
CA TRP A 21 -46.59 -12.17 -17.99
C TRP A 21 -47.52 -11.99 -16.77
N GLU A 22 -47.23 -12.67 -15.70
CA GLU A 22 -48.02 -12.53 -14.46
C GLU A 22 -48.04 -11.09 -13.91
N LYS A 23 -46.92 -10.37 -14.06
CA LYS A 23 -46.80 -8.98 -13.60
C LYS A 23 -47.53 -7.98 -14.52
N VAL A 24 -47.45 -8.22 -15.82
CA VAL A 24 -47.89 -7.26 -16.86
C VAL A 24 -49.37 -7.47 -17.21
N ARG A 25 -49.87 -8.70 -17.28
CA ARG A 25 -51.23 -9.06 -17.76
C ARG A 25 -52.38 -8.30 -17.09
N LEU A 26 -52.23 -7.95 -15.83
CA LEU A 26 -53.28 -7.23 -15.09
C LEU A 26 -53.30 -5.75 -15.50
N LYS A 27 -52.15 -5.15 -15.66
CA LYS A 27 -52.00 -3.74 -15.97
C LYS A 27 -52.33 -3.36 -17.42
N ILE A 28 -52.17 -4.32 -18.34
CA ILE A 28 -52.50 -4.13 -19.76
C ILE A 28 -53.92 -4.58 -20.13
N ARG A 29 -54.79 -4.84 -19.15
CA ARG A 29 -56.23 -5.04 -19.43
C ARG A 29 -56.85 -3.71 -19.86
N LEU A 30 -57.80 -3.75 -20.80
CA LEU A 30 -58.39 -2.57 -21.37
C LEU A 30 -59.00 -1.65 -20.29
N SER A 31 -59.66 -2.26 -19.25
CA SER A 31 -60.21 -1.55 -18.11
C SER A 31 -59.17 -0.81 -17.27
N GLU A 32 -57.99 -1.40 -17.09
CA GLU A 32 -56.89 -0.82 -16.33
C GLU A 32 -56.19 0.25 -17.14
N LEU A 33 -55.94 -0.02 -18.44
CA LEU A 33 -55.30 0.94 -19.34
C LEU A 33 -56.16 2.22 -19.47
N SER A 34 -57.49 2.10 -19.54
CA SER A 34 -58.37 3.28 -19.57
C SER A 34 -58.19 4.14 -18.34
N HIS A 35 -58.02 3.54 -17.15
CA HIS A 35 -57.76 4.25 -15.92
C HIS A 35 -56.36 4.90 -15.90
N ILE A 36 -55.35 4.16 -16.34
CA ILE A 36 -54.00 4.64 -16.42
C ILE A 36 -53.86 5.79 -17.43
N PHE A 37 -54.55 5.73 -18.57
CA PHE A 37 -54.51 6.79 -19.58
C PHE A 37 -55.11 8.11 -19.07
N LEU A 38 -56.12 8.04 -18.22
CA LEU A 38 -56.66 9.24 -17.58
C LEU A 38 -55.68 9.88 -16.59
N GLU A 39 -54.86 9.06 -15.89
CA GLU A 39 -53.89 9.53 -14.91
C GLU A 39 -52.55 9.95 -15.55
N GLN A 40 -52.15 9.34 -16.68
CA GLN A 40 -50.81 9.48 -17.29
C GLN A 40 -50.85 10.07 -18.71
N GLU A 41 -51.72 11.05 -18.97
CA GLU A 41 -51.76 11.76 -20.26
C GLU A 41 -51.85 10.86 -21.49
N GLY A 42 -52.60 9.74 -21.43
CA GLY A 42 -52.90 8.91 -22.58
C GLY A 42 -51.81 7.91 -22.99
N SER A 43 -50.78 7.68 -22.16
CA SER A 43 -49.75 6.69 -22.45
C SER A 43 -49.41 5.81 -21.25
N TYR A 44 -49.00 4.55 -21.54
CA TYR A 44 -48.51 3.61 -20.55
C TYR A 44 -47.34 2.81 -21.11
N GLU A 45 -46.30 2.63 -20.32
CA GLU A 45 -45.15 1.81 -20.70
C GLU A 45 -44.95 0.63 -19.75
N CYS A 46 -44.60 -0.50 -20.32
CA CYS A 46 -44.15 -1.66 -19.55
C CYS A 46 -43.06 -2.41 -20.33
N GLU A 47 -42.24 -3.16 -19.58
CA GLU A 47 -41.21 -3.99 -20.17
C GLU A 47 -41.45 -5.45 -19.78
N ALA A 48 -41.21 -6.34 -20.73
CA ALA A 48 -41.33 -7.78 -20.53
C ALA A 48 -40.33 -8.50 -21.43
N ARG A 49 -39.92 -9.69 -21.01
CA ARG A 49 -39.11 -10.56 -21.85
C ARG A 49 -39.97 -11.34 -22.81
N ILE A 50 -39.74 -11.13 -24.11
CA ILE A 50 -40.46 -11.76 -25.22
C ILE A 50 -39.53 -12.75 -25.91
N ARG A 51 -40.07 -13.89 -26.28
CA ARG A 51 -39.35 -14.95 -26.98
C ARG A 51 -39.06 -14.52 -28.42
N ALA A 52 -37.78 -14.44 -28.73
CA ALA A 52 -37.27 -14.15 -30.08
C ALA A 52 -36.40 -15.31 -30.54
N LYS A 53 -36.92 -16.13 -31.45
CA LYS A 53 -36.29 -17.39 -31.88
C LYS A 53 -36.03 -18.33 -30.67
N ASP A 54 -34.79 -18.51 -30.27
CA ASP A 54 -34.38 -19.45 -29.22
C ASP A 54 -34.10 -18.81 -27.84
N ALA A 55 -34.28 -17.49 -27.70
CA ALA A 55 -33.99 -16.79 -26.47
C ALA A 55 -35.05 -15.73 -26.15
N TYR A 56 -35.14 -15.36 -24.86
CA TYR A 56 -35.92 -14.23 -24.42
C TYR A 56 -35.12 -12.93 -24.56
N ARG A 57 -35.81 -11.85 -25.05
CA ARG A 57 -35.24 -10.50 -25.15
C ARG A 57 -36.16 -9.51 -24.46
N TRP A 58 -35.57 -8.51 -23.83
CA TRP A 58 -36.30 -7.42 -23.22
C TRP A 58 -36.94 -6.54 -24.31
N VAL A 59 -38.25 -6.39 -24.24
CA VAL A 59 -39.06 -5.55 -25.11
C VAL A 59 -39.86 -4.58 -24.29
N ARG A 60 -39.77 -3.29 -24.64
CA ARG A 60 -40.60 -2.24 -24.09
C ARG A 60 -41.85 -2.12 -24.95
N PHE A 61 -43.00 -2.19 -24.29
CA PHE A 61 -44.32 -1.95 -24.89
C PHE A 61 -44.79 -0.58 -24.45
N GLN A 62 -45.07 0.31 -25.40
CA GLN A 62 -45.65 1.60 -25.14
C GLN A 62 -47.08 1.58 -25.73
N PHE A 63 -48.07 1.76 -24.87
CA PHE A 63 -49.48 1.82 -25.21
C PHE A 63 -49.89 3.30 -25.25
N ILE A 64 -50.39 3.76 -26.36
CA ILE A 64 -50.76 5.19 -26.58
C ILE A 64 -52.22 5.25 -26.99
N CYS A 65 -53.06 5.96 -26.25
CA CYS A 65 -54.42 6.28 -26.60
C CYS A 65 -54.43 7.38 -27.66
N LEU A 66 -55.19 7.18 -28.70
CA LEU A 66 -55.31 8.16 -29.83
C LEU A 66 -56.56 8.97 -29.74
N ASP A 67 -57.46 8.73 -28.80
CA ASP A 67 -58.70 9.48 -28.65
C ASP A 67 -58.48 10.74 -27.82
N GLU A 68 -59.02 11.89 -28.26
CA GLU A 68 -58.83 13.21 -27.67
C GLU A 68 -59.35 13.29 -26.21
N GLU A 69 -60.36 12.46 -25.85
CA GLU A 69 -60.96 12.47 -24.51
C GLU A 69 -60.36 11.45 -23.51
N ASN A 70 -59.47 10.57 -23.96
CA ASN A 70 -58.80 9.54 -23.14
C ASN A 70 -59.72 8.66 -22.28
N VAL A 71 -61.04 8.67 -22.47
CA VAL A 71 -62.03 8.06 -21.58
C VAL A 71 -62.29 6.59 -21.91
N MET A 72 -62.27 6.23 -23.20
CA MET A 72 -62.30 4.84 -23.66
C MET A 72 -61.52 4.78 -25.00
N PRO A 73 -60.44 4.03 -25.09
CA PRO A 73 -59.65 4.01 -26.28
C PRO A 73 -60.41 3.30 -27.40
N GLY A 74 -61.06 4.06 -28.27
CA GLY A 74 -61.62 3.58 -29.57
C GLY A 74 -60.50 3.15 -30.50
N MET A 75 -59.33 3.83 -30.37
CA MET A 75 -58.13 3.48 -31.07
C MET A 75 -56.89 3.64 -30.15
N MET A 76 -56.08 2.60 -30.14
CA MET A 76 -54.84 2.56 -29.35
C MET A 76 -53.70 2.06 -30.24
N THR A 77 -52.54 2.70 -30.14
CA THR A 77 -51.29 2.25 -30.74
C THR A 77 -50.43 1.51 -29.72
N VAL A 78 -49.89 0.37 -30.08
CA VAL A 78 -48.90 -0.37 -29.31
C VAL A 78 -47.59 -0.36 -30.03
N ILE A 79 -46.56 0.21 -29.48
CA ILE A 79 -45.20 0.24 -29.99
C ILE A 79 -44.37 -0.76 -29.21
N ALA A 80 -43.72 -1.69 -29.85
CA ALA A 80 -42.82 -2.66 -29.25
C ALA A 80 -41.38 -2.32 -29.67
N THR A 81 -40.52 -2.03 -28.70
CA THR A 81 -39.12 -1.68 -28.95
C THR A 81 -38.21 -2.70 -28.25
N ASP A 82 -37.24 -3.26 -28.97
CA ASP A 82 -36.21 -4.10 -28.41
C ASP A 82 -35.27 -3.25 -27.56
N VAL A 83 -35.21 -3.52 -26.26
CA VAL A 83 -34.38 -2.80 -25.27
C VAL A 83 -33.33 -3.70 -24.63
N GLN A 84 -33.04 -4.86 -25.24
CA GLN A 84 -32.09 -5.84 -24.73
C GLN A 84 -30.68 -5.23 -24.51
N GLU A 85 -30.22 -4.43 -25.46
CA GLU A 85 -28.90 -3.80 -25.38
C GLU A 85 -28.84 -2.81 -24.19
N SER A 86 -29.90 -2.03 -23.99
CA SER A 86 -30.00 -1.09 -22.85
C SER A 86 -30.01 -1.84 -21.52
N HIS A 87 -30.76 -2.93 -21.41
CA HIS A 87 -30.78 -3.77 -20.22
C HIS A 87 -29.39 -4.38 -19.92
N SER A 88 -28.75 -4.97 -20.94
CA SER A 88 -27.41 -5.56 -20.78
C SER A 88 -26.36 -4.52 -20.37
N ARG A 89 -26.44 -3.31 -20.94
CA ARG A 89 -25.55 -2.21 -20.57
C ARG A 89 -25.77 -1.73 -19.14
N ASN A 90 -27.03 -1.59 -18.73
CA ASN A 90 -27.37 -1.21 -17.37
C ASN A 90 -26.90 -2.26 -16.36
N GLU A 91 -27.07 -3.54 -16.65
CA GLU A 91 -26.61 -4.63 -15.81
C GLU A 91 -25.07 -4.62 -15.66
N GLN A 92 -24.34 -4.42 -16.74
CA GLN A 92 -22.86 -4.27 -16.70
C GLN A 92 -22.45 -3.06 -15.87
N LEU A 93 -23.10 -1.90 -16.06
CA LEU A 93 -22.83 -0.70 -15.27
C LEU A 93 -23.10 -0.91 -13.78
N MET A 94 -24.22 -1.55 -13.44
CA MET A 94 -24.57 -1.84 -12.05
C MET A 94 -23.57 -2.80 -11.41
N ASN A 95 -23.10 -3.81 -12.12
CA ASN A 95 -22.08 -4.73 -11.63
C ASN A 95 -20.74 -4.01 -11.41
N SER A 96 -20.29 -3.22 -12.40
CA SER A 96 -19.06 -2.42 -12.27
C SER A 96 -19.14 -1.41 -11.11
N LEU A 97 -20.30 -0.77 -10.95
CA LEU A 97 -20.52 0.16 -9.82
C LEU A 97 -20.48 -0.56 -8.48
N LYS A 98 -21.08 -1.74 -8.39
CA LYS A 98 -21.07 -2.57 -7.18
C LYS A 98 -19.65 -3.01 -6.81
N GLU A 99 -18.87 -3.45 -7.78
CA GLU A 99 -17.46 -3.83 -7.59
C GLU A 99 -16.63 -2.62 -7.13
N ALA A 100 -16.79 -1.47 -7.77
CA ALA A 100 -16.10 -0.24 -7.40
C ALA A 100 -16.49 0.23 -5.98
N TYR A 101 -17.78 0.13 -5.63
CA TYR A 101 -18.27 0.47 -4.30
C TYR A 101 -17.68 -0.46 -3.22
N GLN A 102 -17.67 -1.77 -3.47
CA GLN A 102 -17.09 -2.74 -2.53
C GLN A 102 -15.60 -2.48 -2.32
N SER A 103 -14.84 -2.26 -3.39
CA SER A 103 -13.42 -1.93 -3.30
C SER A 103 -13.17 -0.63 -2.51
N ALA A 104 -13.98 0.40 -2.74
CA ALA A 104 -13.88 1.67 -2.00
C ALA A 104 -14.23 1.51 -0.51
N GLU A 105 -15.22 0.68 -0.19
CA GLU A 105 -15.60 0.39 1.20
C GLU A 105 -14.51 -0.37 1.95
N GLU A 106 -13.90 -1.38 1.30
CA GLU A 106 -12.78 -2.14 1.86
C GLU A 106 -11.56 -1.23 2.10
N ALA A 107 -11.21 -0.37 1.14
CA ALA A 107 -10.13 0.61 1.30
C ALA A 107 -10.41 1.60 2.44
N ASN A 108 -11.64 2.09 2.58
CA ASN A 108 -12.01 3.01 3.65
C ASN A 108 -12.00 2.33 5.03
N LYS A 109 -12.40 1.08 5.11
CA LYS A 109 -12.31 0.27 6.34
C LYS A 109 -10.86 0.04 6.74
N ALA A 110 -10.00 -0.33 5.80
CA ALA A 110 -8.55 -0.48 6.02
C ALA A 110 -7.94 0.83 6.54
N LYS A 111 -8.28 1.97 5.92
CA LYS A 111 -7.83 3.30 6.36
C LYS A 111 -8.30 3.65 7.78
N SER A 112 -9.52 3.28 8.15
CA SER A 112 -10.05 3.54 9.49
C SER A 112 -9.35 2.69 10.57
N ILE A 113 -9.08 1.41 10.27
CA ILE A 113 -8.31 0.51 11.15
C ILE A 113 -6.90 1.07 11.32
N PHE A 114 -6.27 1.52 10.23
CA PHE A 114 -4.97 2.17 10.25
C PHE A 114 -4.90 3.36 11.20
N LEU A 115 -5.79 4.34 11.04
CA LEU A 115 -5.79 5.54 11.90
C LEU A 115 -5.96 5.18 13.38
N SER A 116 -6.76 4.15 13.66
CA SER A 116 -6.95 3.66 15.03
C SER A 116 -5.68 2.98 15.58
N SER A 117 -5.04 2.11 14.79
CA SER A 117 -3.79 1.45 15.16
C SER A 117 -2.66 2.45 15.35
N MET A 118 -2.48 3.39 14.40
CA MET A 118 -1.48 4.45 14.48
C MET A 118 -1.63 5.33 15.72
N SER A 119 -2.89 5.68 16.08
CA SER A 119 -3.14 6.44 17.28
C SER A 119 -2.70 5.69 18.55
N HIS A 120 -2.87 4.36 18.57
CA HIS A 120 -2.39 3.52 19.66
C HIS A 120 -0.86 3.45 19.69
N ASP A 121 -0.24 3.20 18.52
CA ASP A 121 1.21 2.97 18.40
C ASP A 121 2.02 4.26 18.64
N ILE A 122 1.46 5.43 18.34
CA ILE A 122 2.01 6.74 18.70
C ILE A 122 1.83 7.01 20.21
N ARG A 123 0.69 6.66 20.79
CA ARG A 123 0.37 6.93 22.19
C ARG A 123 1.29 6.14 23.13
N THR A 124 1.64 4.91 22.79
CA THR A 124 2.45 4.03 23.64
C THR A 124 3.84 4.61 23.93
N PRO A 125 4.70 4.95 22.94
CA PRO A 125 5.99 5.57 23.19
C PRO A 125 5.85 6.96 23.83
N MET A 126 4.84 7.74 23.45
CA MET A 126 4.59 9.05 24.04
C MET A 126 4.29 8.95 25.57
N ASN A 127 3.45 7.99 25.95
CA ASN A 127 3.20 7.73 27.38
C ASN A 127 4.45 7.19 28.10
N GLY A 128 5.28 6.41 27.40
CA GLY A 128 6.58 5.96 27.88
C GLY A 128 7.51 7.14 28.20
N ILE A 129 7.66 8.08 27.26
CA ILE A 129 8.45 9.30 27.45
C ILE A 129 7.95 10.09 28.66
N LEU A 130 6.65 10.39 28.70
CA LEU A 130 6.05 11.15 29.78
C LEU A 130 6.21 10.44 31.14
N GLY A 131 5.99 9.12 31.19
CA GLY A 131 6.12 8.34 32.41
C GLY A 131 7.56 8.27 32.93
N MET A 132 8.54 8.03 32.03
CA MET A 132 9.96 7.99 32.42
C MET A 132 10.47 9.36 32.81
N THR A 133 10.03 10.44 32.20
CA THR A 133 10.32 11.82 32.61
C THR A 133 9.82 12.08 34.02
N GLN A 134 8.58 11.70 34.35
CA GLN A 134 8.02 11.86 35.70
C GLN A 134 8.78 11.02 36.75
N ILE A 135 9.20 9.80 36.40
CA ILE A 135 10.00 8.94 37.27
C ILE A 135 11.37 9.57 37.51
N ALA A 136 12.04 10.08 36.48
CA ALA A 136 13.33 10.75 36.61
C ALA A 136 13.25 11.98 37.51
N MET A 137 12.23 12.82 37.35
CA MET A 137 11.96 14.00 38.17
C MET A 137 11.74 13.65 39.67
N ASN A 138 11.14 12.50 39.97
CA ASN A 138 10.90 12.06 41.32
C ASN A 138 12.14 11.40 41.99
N HIS A 139 13.19 11.11 41.21
CA HIS A 139 14.39 10.39 41.67
C HIS A 139 15.69 11.17 41.40
N LEU A 140 15.69 12.51 41.52
CA LEU A 140 16.82 13.39 41.19
C LEU A 140 18.10 13.05 41.96
N ASN A 141 18.00 12.36 43.11
CA ASN A 141 19.15 11.95 43.92
C ASN A 141 19.69 10.55 43.57
N ASP A 142 19.17 9.89 42.53
CA ASP A 142 19.60 8.57 42.06
C ASP A 142 20.08 8.64 40.58
N PRO A 143 21.37 8.90 40.34
CA PRO A 143 21.92 9.06 39.00
C PRO A 143 21.74 7.81 38.13
N ALA A 144 21.82 6.61 38.71
CA ALA A 144 21.65 5.36 37.96
C ALA A 144 20.21 5.22 37.44
N ARG A 145 19.23 5.61 38.26
CA ARG A 145 17.82 5.61 37.89
C ARG A 145 17.50 6.67 36.83
N ILE A 146 18.10 7.84 36.95
CA ILE A 146 17.97 8.91 35.95
C ILE A 146 18.49 8.43 34.61
N LEU A 147 19.69 7.84 34.59
CA LEU A 147 20.30 7.34 33.36
C LEU A 147 19.43 6.27 32.69
N ASP A 148 18.89 5.30 33.43
CA ASP A 148 17.94 4.29 32.92
C ASP A 148 16.67 4.95 32.32
N CYS A 149 16.14 5.98 32.99
CA CYS A 149 14.99 6.71 32.49
C CYS A 149 15.32 7.47 31.19
N LEU A 150 16.46 8.13 31.09
CA LEU A 150 16.89 8.86 29.90
C LEU A 150 17.14 7.94 28.72
N GLN A 151 17.72 6.76 28.94
CA GLN A 151 17.87 5.74 27.89
C GLN A 151 16.52 5.30 27.34
N LYS A 152 15.55 5.00 28.22
CA LYS A 152 14.20 4.60 27.81
C LYS A 152 13.43 5.73 27.11
N ILE A 153 13.69 6.99 27.46
CA ILE A 153 13.13 8.15 26.77
C ILE A 153 13.73 8.26 25.37
N ASP A 154 15.05 8.12 25.23
CA ASP A 154 15.72 8.16 23.92
C ASP A 154 15.22 7.05 23.01
N ASP A 155 15.16 5.80 23.48
CA ASP A 155 14.64 4.65 22.74
C ASP A 155 13.18 4.88 22.27
N SER A 156 12.32 5.38 23.18
CA SER A 156 10.93 5.67 22.87
C SER A 156 10.78 6.81 21.86
N SER A 157 11.65 7.82 21.94
CA SER A 157 11.66 8.97 21.02
C SER A 157 12.11 8.57 19.63
N ARG A 158 13.17 7.75 19.51
CA ARG A 158 13.63 7.19 18.22
C ARG A 158 12.54 6.35 17.58
N HIS A 159 11.92 5.48 18.33
CA HIS A 159 10.80 4.67 17.83
C HIS A 159 9.62 5.53 17.34
N LEU A 160 9.28 6.61 18.06
CA LEU A 160 8.23 7.54 17.64
C LEU A 160 8.58 8.25 16.33
N LEU A 161 9.84 8.66 16.15
CA LEU A 161 10.31 9.27 14.91
C LEU A 161 10.26 8.30 13.72
N GLU A 162 10.60 7.03 13.92
CA GLU A 162 10.47 5.98 12.91
C GLU A 162 9.01 5.82 12.46
N LEU A 163 8.07 5.72 13.41
CA LEU A 163 6.64 5.63 13.12
C LEU A 163 6.13 6.83 12.31
N ILE A 164 6.52 8.04 12.69
CA ILE A 164 6.13 9.27 11.98
C ILE A 164 6.68 9.25 10.55
N ASN A 165 7.93 8.87 10.36
CA ASN A 165 8.55 8.80 9.04
C ASN A 165 7.90 7.74 8.14
N GLU A 166 7.53 6.57 8.67
CA GLU A 166 6.77 5.56 7.94
C GLU A 166 5.40 6.06 7.48
N VAL A 167 4.68 6.81 8.33
CA VAL A 167 3.39 7.43 7.98
C VAL A 167 3.55 8.49 6.88
N LEU A 168 4.58 9.33 6.99
CA LEU A 168 4.89 10.35 5.99
C LEU A 168 5.29 9.72 4.65
N ASP A 169 6.12 8.68 4.66
CA ASP A 169 6.49 7.94 3.45
C ASP A 169 5.25 7.30 2.81
N MET A 170 4.36 6.67 3.59
CA MET A 170 3.12 6.10 3.06
C MET A 170 2.22 7.18 2.44
N SER A 171 2.08 8.33 3.09
CA SER A 171 1.29 9.46 2.56
C SER A 171 1.84 9.97 1.22
N LYS A 172 3.17 10.07 1.08
CA LYS A 172 3.83 10.46 -0.18
C LYS A 172 3.66 9.42 -1.28
N ILE A 173 3.66 8.13 -0.91
CA ILE A 173 3.41 7.02 -1.84
C ILE A 173 1.97 7.05 -2.36
N GLU A 174 0.99 7.26 -1.48
CA GLU A 174 -0.43 7.34 -1.87
C GLU A 174 -0.73 8.55 -2.76
N SER A 175 -0.08 9.69 -2.52
CA SER A 175 -0.25 10.90 -3.36
C SER A 175 0.48 10.80 -4.71
N GLY A 176 1.37 9.83 -4.89
CA GLY A 176 2.22 9.72 -6.08
C GLY A 176 3.35 10.76 -6.14
N ASP A 177 3.58 11.50 -5.04
CA ASP A 177 4.55 12.58 -4.96
C ASP A 177 5.99 12.11 -4.64
N THR A 178 6.22 10.80 -4.63
CA THR A 178 7.55 10.26 -4.35
C THR A 178 8.43 10.36 -5.61
N MET A 179 9.30 11.33 -5.65
CA MET A 179 10.37 11.43 -6.66
C MET A 179 11.62 10.70 -6.16
N LEU A 180 12.19 9.82 -6.99
CA LEU A 180 13.48 9.20 -6.71
C LEU A 180 14.58 10.22 -6.99
N HIS A 181 15.52 10.33 -6.07
CA HIS A 181 16.74 11.13 -6.23
C HIS A 181 17.90 10.21 -6.62
N GLU A 182 17.97 9.87 -7.91
CA GLU A 182 19.03 9.02 -8.43
C GLU A 182 20.36 9.79 -8.43
N GLU A 183 21.38 9.23 -7.78
CA GLU A 183 22.75 9.75 -7.79
C GLU A 183 23.75 8.59 -7.97
N PRO A 184 24.97 8.86 -8.46
CA PRO A 184 26.04 7.87 -8.54
C PRO A 184 26.38 7.34 -7.15
N LEU A 185 26.40 6.02 -6.99
CA LEU A 185 26.76 5.37 -5.74
C LEU A 185 27.54 4.07 -5.98
N TYR A 186 28.32 3.67 -4.97
CA TYR A 186 28.96 2.35 -4.91
C TYR A 186 28.10 1.39 -4.09
N LEU A 187 27.65 0.30 -4.72
CA LEU A 187 26.82 -0.71 -4.04
C LEU A 187 27.55 -1.31 -2.85
N SER A 188 28.84 -1.61 -2.99
CA SER A 188 29.67 -2.15 -1.90
C SER A 188 29.73 -1.24 -0.67
N LYS A 189 29.81 0.10 -0.88
CA LYS A 189 29.76 1.09 0.21
C LYS A 189 28.38 1.11 0.86
N THR A 190 27.33 1.12 0.05
CA THR A 190 25.95 1.09 0.54
C THR A 190 25.70 -0.17 1.37
N MET A 191 26.13 -1.32 0.90
CA MET A 191 25.99 -2.58 1.62
C MET A 191 26.79 -2.62 2.93
N LYS A 192 27.99 -2.03 2.98
CA LYS A 192 28.75 -1.88 4.24
C LYS A 192 28.01 -1.06 5.29
N ILE A 193 27.32 0.02 4.87
CA ILE A 193 26.50 0.83 5.79
C ILE A 193 25.33 -0.02 6.32
N VAL A 194 24.64 -0.75 5.44
CA VAL A 194 23.53 -1.64 5.81
C VAL A 194 24.02 -2.75 6.74
N ASP A 195 25.17 -3.35 6.46
CA ASP A 195 25.80 -4.38 7.32
C ASP A 195 26.04 -3.84 8.74
N GLY A 196 26.67 -2.67 8.85
CA GLY A 196 26.96 -2.05 10.15
C GLY A 196 25.73 -1.84 11.02
N VAL A 197 24.62 -1.39 10.41
CA VAL A 197 23.36 -1.17 11.15
C VAL A 197 22.69 -2.49 11.55
N CYS A 198 22.60 -3.46 10.63
CA CYS A 198 21.84 -4.67 10.87
C CYS A 198 22.61 -5.70 11.70
N ARG A 199 23.92 -5.76 11.56
CA ARG A 199 24.80 -6.70 12.30
C ARG A 199 24.71 -6.48 13.80
N GLN A 200 24.71 -5.21 14.25
CA GLN A 200 24.61 -4.91 15.68
C GLN A 200 23.30 -5.44 16.27
N ALA A 201 22.18 -5.22 15.59
CA ALA A 201 20.87 -5.71 16.02
C ALA A 201 20.80 -7.26 16.10
N ALA A 202 21.48 -7.96 15.18
CA ALA A 202 21.56 -9.41 15.20
C ALA A 202 22.47 -9.94 16.34
N VAL A 203 23.61 -9.26 16.60
CA VAL A 203 24.52 -9.59 17.70
C VAL A 203 23.81 -9.42 19.05
N ASP A 204 23.06 -8.34 19.24
CA ASP A 204 22.31 -8.07 20.48
C ASP A 204 21.26 -9.17 20.76
N LYS A 205 20.79 -9.83 19.71
CA LYS A 205 19.89 -10.98 19.79
C LYS A 205 20.60 -12.35 19.76
N HIS A 206 21.93 -12.38 19.85
CA HIS A 206 22.72 -13.62 19.76
C HIS A 206 22.43 -14.44 18.49
N GLN A 207 22.16 -13.78 17.36
CA GLN A 207 21.91 -14.41 16.06
C GLN A 207 23.18 -14.45 15.21
N ILE A 208 23.23 -15.39 14.27
CA ILE A 208 24.27 -15.44 13.24
C ILE A 208 23.83 -14.52 12.10
N PHE A 209 24.65 -13.53 11.77
CA PHE A 209 24.41 -12.63 10.66
C PHE A 209 25.55 -12.73 9.65
N ASP A 210 25.21 -13.06 8.40
CA ASP A 210 26.14 -13.22 7.31
C ASP A 210 25.73 -12.38 6.10
N MET A 211 26.68 -11.61 5.52
CA MET A 211 26.46 -10.79 4.34
C MET A 211 27.53 -11.05 3.30
N ASP A 212 27.12 -11.62 2.17
CA ASP A 212 27.98 -11.97 1.04
C ASP A 212 27.74 -10.99 -0.13
N ILE A 213 28.82 -10.32 -0.54
CA ILE A 213 28.83 -9.28 -1.60
C ILE A 213 29.86 -9.60 -2.69
N GLU A 214 30.37 -10.84 -2.75
CA GLU A 214 31.58 -11.17 -3.53
C GLU A 214 31.38 -11.22 -5.05
N GLU A 215 30.15 -11.25 -5.57
CA GLU A 215 29.86 -11.46 -7.00
C GLU A 215 29.45 -10.17 -7.74
N ILE A 216 29.90 -9.00 -7.30
CA ILE A 216 29.62 -7.71 -7.99
C ILE A 216 30.84 -7.29 -8.80
N GLN A 217 30.70 -7.24 -10.13
CA GLN A 217 31.74 -6.76 -11.06
C GLN A 217 31.61 -5.26 -11.30
N ASP A 218 30.38 -4.77 -11.51
CA ASP A 218 30.09 -3.37 -11.75
C ASP A 218 29.47 -2.77 -10.47
N ASP A 219 30.30 -2.11 -9.67
CA ASP A 219 29.91 -1.60 -8.35
C ASP A 219 29.35 -0.16 -8.42
N HIS A 220 29.70 0.60 -9.47
CA HIS A 220 29.34 2.00 -9.61
C HIS A 220 28.06 2.15 -10.44
N VAL A 221 26.96 2.52 -9.76
CA VAL A 221 25.62 2.56 -10.34
C VAL A 221 24.86 3.83 -10.00
N LEU A 222 23.84 4.16 -10.80
CA LEU A 222 22.92 5.26 -10.56
C LEU A 222 21.67 4.72 -9.84
N ALA A 223 21.45 5.16 -8.61
CA ALA A 223 20.25 4.82 -7.82
C ALA A 223 20.04 5.86 -6.70
N ASP A 224 18.90 5.77 -6.02
CA ASP A 224 18.64 6.55 -4.80
C ASP A 224 19.23 5.82 -3.58
N PRO A 225 20.32 6.31 -2.97
CA PRO A 225 21.00 5.61 -1.88
C PRO A 225 20.16 5.55 -0.59
N VAL A 226 19.33 6.56 -0.34
CA VAL A 226 18.47 6.61 0.84
C VAL A 226 17.38 5.57 0.73
N ARG A 227 16.71 5.52 -0.41
CA ARG A 227 15.63 4.57 -0.67
C ARG A 227 16.12 3.12 -0.77
N LEU A 228 17.27 2.89 -1.41
CA LEU A 228 17.88 1.57 -1.48
C LEU A 228 18.24 1.04 -0.08
N ARG A 229 18.89 1.86 0.75
CA ARG A 229 19.18 1.49 2.14
C ARG A 229 17.91 1.24 2.94
N GLN A 230 16.89 2.08 2.79
CA GLN A 230 15.60 1.92 3.46
C GLN A 230 14.95 0.57 3.17
N VAL A 231 14.91 0.15 1.90
CA VAL A 231 14.40 -1.17 1.49
C VAL A 231 15.19 -2.29 2.15
N LEU A 232 16.52 -2.26 2.02
CA LEU A 232 17.37 -3.35 2.53
C LEU A 232 17.31 -3.47 4.05
N ILE A 233 17.42 -2.34 4.76
CA ILE A 233 17.32 -2.32 6.23
C ILE A 233 15.96 -2.86 6.67
N ASN A 234 14.88 -2.49 6.00
CA ASN A 234 13.54 -2.97 6.34
C ASN A 234 13.42 -4.50 6.17
N LEU A 235 13.91 -5.06 5.06
CA LEU A 235 13.87 -6.51 4.84
C LEU A 235 14.75 -7.27 5.85
N ILE A 236 15.97 -6.78 6.08
CA ILE A 236 16.93 -7.42 6.99
C ILE A 236 16.46 -7.30 8.45
N SER A 237 15.98 -6.12 8.88
CA SER A 237 15.48 -5.93 10.23
C SER A 237 14.26 -6.81 10.52
N ASN A 238 13.40 -7.06 9.53
CA ASN A 238 12.34 -8.05 9.66
C ASN A 238 12.90 -9.46 9.84
N GLY A 239 13.92 -9.85 9.08
CA GLY A 239 14.62 -11.13 9.28
C GLY A 239 15.17 -11.27 10.70
N VAL A 240 15.90 -10.27 11.19
CA VAL A 240 16.43 -10.22 12.58
C VAL A 240 15.30 -10.25 13.60
N LYS A 241 14.22 -9.54 13.36
CA LYS A 241 13.07 -9.41 14.26
C LYS A 241 12.34 -10.72 14.48
N TYR A 242 12.08 -11.48 13.41
CA TYR A 242 11.28 -12.70 13.43
C TYR A 242 12.11 -13.98 13.51
N THR A 243 13.42 -13.87 13.59
CA THR A 243 14.33 -14.99 13.87
C THR A 243 14.54 -15.10 15.38
N PRO A 244 14.46 -16.31 15.97
CA PRO A 244 14.72 -16.52 17.40
C PRO A 244 16.21 -16.34 17.70
N GLU A 245 16.56 -16.30 19.00
CA GLU A 245 17.94 -16.35 19.47
C GLU A 245 18.66 -17.57 18.90
N HIS A 246 19.93 -17.42 18.54
CA HIS A 246 20.77 -18.42 17.90
C HIS A 246 20.32 -18.84 16.48
N GLY A 247 19.34 -18.14 15.90
CA GLY A 247 18.98 -18.30 14.51
C GLY A 247 19.98 -17.62 13.57
N CYS A 248 19.67 -17.67 12.27
CA CYS A 248 20.57 -17.17 11.22
C CYS A 248 19.80 -16.26 10.26
N VAL A 249 20.42 -15.12 9.92
CA VAL A 249 19.98 -14.22 8.85
C VAL A 249 21.12 -14.08 7.86
N GLN A 250 20.84 -14.36 6.60
CA GLN A 250 21.81 -14.29 5.51
C GLN A 250 21.37 -13.29 4.46
N VAL A 251 22.32 -12.48 4.00
CA VAL A 251 22.11 -11.52 2.91
C VAL A 251 23.11 -11.86 1.80
N LYS A 252 22.61 -12.06 0.60
CA LYS A 252 23.44 -12.29 -0.57
C LYS A 252 23.12 -11.29 -1.65
N VAL A 253 24.16 -10.65 -2.20
CA VAL A 253 24.03 -9.74 -3.34
C VAL A 253 24.78 -10.33 -4.52
N THR A 254 24.09 -10.47 -5.65
CA THR A 254 24.67 -11.01 -6.87
C THR A 254 24.34 -10.12 -8.05
N GLN A 255 25.28 -10.01 -8.98
CA GLN A 255 25.10 -9.34 -10.25
C GLN A 255 24.78 -10.35 -11.33
N GLY A 256 23.77 -10.08 -12.13
CA GLY A 256 23.40 -10.81 -13.33
C GLY A 256 23.48 -9.93 -14.58
N ASN A 257 23.33 -10.56 -15.74
CA ASN A 257 23.26 -9.82 -17.00
C ASN A 257 21.91 -9.09 -17.13
N SER A 258 21.94 -7.80 -17.44
CA SER A 258 20.75 -7.06 -17.86
C SER A 258 20.54 -7.21 -19.37
N PHE A 259 19.29 -7.25 -19.79
CA PHE A 259 18.93 -7.21 -21.21
C PHE A 259 18.96 -5.78 -21.80
N ALA A 260 19.07 -4.76 -20.94
CA ALA A 260 19.13 -3.36 -21.34
C ALA A 260 20.58 -2.87 -21.43
N GLU A 261 20.93 -2.23 -22.54
CA GLU A 261 22.26 -1.65 -22.75
C GLU A 261 22.56 -0.57 -21.71
N GLY A 262 23.76 -0.61 -21.12
CA GLY A 262 24.18 0.33 -20.07
C GLY A 262 23.56 0.09 -18.68
N LYS A 263 22.94 -1.09 -18.45
CA LYS A 263 22.41 -1.51 -17.15
C LYS A 263 22.99 -2.85 -16.73
N ALA A 264 23.06 -3.07 -15.43
CA ALA A 264 23.28 -4.39 -14.83
C ALA A 264 22.11 -4.79 -13.91
N SER A 265 21.81 -6.06 -13.85
CA SER A 265 20.75 -6.60 -12.99
C SER A 265 21.35 -7.04 -11.67
N TYR A 266 20.82 -6.55 -10.56
CA TYR A 266 21.28 -6.91 -9.22
C TYR A 266 20.16 -7.65 -8.50
N SER A 267 20.53 -8.75 -7.83
CA SER A 267 19.63 -9.52 -7.00
C SER A 267 20.10 -9.45 -5.54
N PHE A 268 19.20 -8.98 -4.68
CA PHE A 268 19.42 -8.95 -3.23
C PHE A 268 18.53 -10.02 -2.61
N VAL A 269 19.15 -11.04 -2.00
CA VAL A 269 18.49 -12.14 -1.32
C VAL A 269 18.65 -11.94 0.18
N VAL A 270 17.54 -11.84 0.90
CA VAL A 270 17.51 -11.80 2.37
C VAL A 270 16.82 -13.07 2.84
N GLN A 271 17.55 -13.94 3.52
CA GLN A 271 17.05 -15.22 4.00
C GLN A 271 17.21 -15.33 5.51
N ASP A 272 16.16 -15.79 6.19
CA ASP A 272 16.15 -16.11 7.60
C ASP A 272 15.66 -17.55 7.84
N ASN A 273 15.99 -18.10 8.99
CA ASN A 273 15.46 -19.36 9.50
C ASN A 273 14.48 -19.15 10.67
N GLY A 274 13.74 -18.04 10.63
CA GLY A 274 12.79 -17.64 11.64
C GLY A 274 11.47 -18.40 11.62
N ILE A 275 10.44 -17.78 12.19
CA ILE A 275 9.11 -18.41 12.35
C ILE A 275 8.39 -18.66 11.02
N GLY A 276 8.81 -18.00 9.91
CA GLY A 276 8.11 -18.06 8.63
C GLY A 276 6.70 -17.49 8.69
N MET A 277 5.96 -17.66 7.59
CA MET A 277 4.61 -17.09 7.40
C MET A 277 3.67 -18.13 6.81
N SER A 278 2.37 -18.03 7.14
CA SER A 278 1.31 -18.83 6.53
C SER A 278 1.11 -18.48 5.04
N GLU A 279 0.58 -19.39 4.24
CA GLU A 279 0.27 -19.14 2.83
C GLU A 279 -0.76 -18.01 2.68
N GLU A 280 -1.79 -17.97 3.54
CA GLU A 280 -2.81 -16.93 3.54
C GLU A 280 -2.23 -15.53 3.81
N PHE A 281 -1.24 -15.42 4.69
CA PHE A 281 -0.61 -14.16 5.00
C PHE A 281 0.34 -13.71 3.88
N GLN A 282 1.03 -14.62 3.21
CA GLN A 282 1.92 -14.29 2.08
C GLN A 282 1.19 -13.56 0.94
N GLU A 283 -0.09 -13.88 0.69
CA GLU A 283 -0.91 -13.19 -0.31
C GLU A 283 -1.14 -11.71 0.03
N LYS A 284 -1.22 -11.37 1.32
CA LYS A 284 -1.50 -10.03 1.84
C LYS A 284 -0.28 -9.31 2.39
N LEU A 285 0.89 -9.94 2.35
CA LEU A 285 2.12 -9.47 3.00
C LEU A 285 2.52 -8.05 2.63
N PHE A 286 2.25 -7.65 1.38
CA PHE A 286 2.58 -6.34 0.84
C PHE A 286 1.40 -5.35 0.88
N GLU A 287 0.25 -5.75 1.42
CA GLU A 287 -0.83 -4.81 1.66
C GLU A 287 -0.47 -3.93 2.86
N PRO A 288 -0.73 -2.63 2.79
CA PRO A 288 -0.51 -1.75 3.92
C PRO A 288 -1.21 -2.27 5.18
N PHE A 289 -0.52 -2.19 6.33
CA PHE A 289 -1.06 -2.57 7.66
C PHE A 289 -1.30 -4.06 7.88
N SER A 290 -0.88 -4.92 6.96
CA SER A 290 -1.01 -6.35 7.11
C SER A 290 -0.08 -6.87 8.19
N ARG A 291 -0.64 -7.63 9.14
CA ARG A 291 0.08 -8.33 10.22
C ARG A 291 -0.50 -9.73 10.37
N GLU A 292 0.36 -10.69 10.63
CA GLU A 292 -0.10 -12.04 10.94
C GLU A 292 -0.43 -12.13 12.44
N ASP A 293 -1.71 -12.41 12.74
CA ASP A 293 -2.20 -12.55 14.12
C ASP A 293 -1.81 -13.92 14.69
N ASN A 294 -0.58 -14.02 15.19
CA ASN A 294 -0.09 -15.20 15.90
C ASN A 294 0.33 -14.80 17.33
N SER A 295 0.20 -15.72 18.29
CA SER A 295 0.64 -15.51 19.68
C SER A 295 2.12 -15.14 19.79
N MET A 296 2.96 -15.53 18.81
CA MET A 296 4.39 -15.17 18.74
C MET A 296 4.63 -13.80 18.13
N THR A 297 3.75 -13.33 17.23
CA THR A 297 3.87 -12.00 16.58
C THR A 297 3.25 -10.88 17.41
N ASN A 298 2.31 -11.19 18.29
CA ASN A 298 1.65 -10.20 19.17
C ASN A 298 2.62 -9.56 20.19
N ALA A 299 3.71 -10.23 20.54
CA ALA A 299 4.77 -9.66 21.39
C ALA A 299 5.76 -8.76 20.62
N THR A 300 5.71 -8.75 19.27
CA THR A 300 6.68 -8.09 18.42
C THR A 300 6.05 -6.85 17.78
N GLN A 301 6.40 -5.66 18.28
CA GLN A 301 5.88 -4.38 17.76
C GLN A 301 6.23 -4.15 16.30
N GLY A 302 5.30 -3.56 15.52
CA GLY A 302 5.51 -3.16 14.13
C GLY A 302 4.23 -2.61 13.50
N THR A 303 4.37 -1.64 12.62
CA THR A 303 3.28 -0.90 11.96
C THR A 303 2.58 -1.68 10.86
N GLY A 304 3.24 -2.68 10.27
CA GLY A 304 2.80 -3.35 9.06
C GLY A 304 2.96 -2.51 7.78
N LEU A 305 3.67 -1.37 7.84
CA LEU A 305 3.92 -0.49 6.70
C LEU A 305 5.23 -0.81 5.97
N GLY A 306 6.22 -1.31 6.68
CA GLY A 306 7.55 -1.44 6.14
C GLY A 306 7.63 -2.23 4.83
N LEU A 307 6.96 -3.37 4.71
CA LEU A 307 7.00 -4.19 3.49
C LEU A 307 6.20 -3.56 2.33
N SER A 308 5.11 -2.87 2.59
CA SER A 308 4.36 -2.14 1.57
C SER A 308 5.15 -0.95 1.04
N ILE A 309 5.86 -0.21 1.92
CA ILE A 309 6.80 0.85 1.55
C ILE A 309 7.95 0.28 0.72
N ALA A 310 8.58 -0.82 1.15
CA ALA A 310 9.65 -1.46 0.40
C ALA A 310 9.21 -1.88 -1.01
N LYS A 311 8.05 -2.51 -1.15
CA LYS A 311 7.48 -2.88 -2.45
C LYS A 311 7.23 -1.66 -3.34
N SER A 312 6.71 -0.58 -2.79
CA SER A 312 6.47 0.65 -3.54
C SER A 312 7.76 1.28 -4.04
N ILE A 313 8.79 1.41 -3.18
CA ILE A 313 10.09 1.93 -3.55
C ILE A 313 10.72 1.07 -4.66
N ILE A 314 10.73 -0.27 -4.49
CA ILE A 314 11.27 -1.20 -5.50
C ILE A 314 10.55 -1.04 -6.83
N SER A 315 9.21 -0.92 -6.81
CA SER A 315 8.42 -0.70 -8.02
C SER A 315 8.74 0.63 -8.71
N GLN A 316 8.95 1.70 -7.95
CA GLN A 316 9.38 3.01 -8.47
C GLN A 316 10.79 2.95 -9.06
N MET A 317 11.70 2.15 -8.49
CA MET A 317 13.02 1.87 -9.04
C MET A 317 12.98 0.93 -10.25
N GLY A 318 11.79 0.51 -10.70
CA GLY A 318 11.62 -0.39 -11.85
C GLY A 318 11.99 -1.84 -11.57
N GLY A 319 12.06 -2.24 -10.31
CA GLY A 319 12.41 -3.59 -9.88
C GLY A 319 11.23 -4.47 -9.48
N SER A 320 11.55 -5.63 -8.93
CA SER A 320 10.58 -6.59 -8.39
C SER A 320 11.01 -7.14 -7.05
N ILE A 321 10.04 -7.50 -6.22
CA ILE A 321 10.24 -8.20 -4.96
C ILE A 321 9.40 -9.46 -4.94
N GLU A 322 10.01 -10.58 -4.60
CA GLU A 322 9.37 -11.88 -4.42
C GLU A 322 9.62 -12.38 -3.00
N VAL A 323 8.70 -13.18 -2.48
CA VAL A 323 8.81 -13.82 -1.18
C VAL A 323 8.57 -15.32 -1.30
N LYS A 324 9.33 -16.10 -0.53
CA LYS A 324 9.08 -17.52 -0.29
C LYS A 324 9.20 -17.76 1.20
N SER A 325 8.16 -18.26 1.83
CA SER A 325 8.15 -18.53 3.26
C SER A 325 7.47 -19.86 3.56
N ILE A 326 7.95 -20.54 4.58
CA ILE A 326 7.33 -21.75 5.11
C ILE A 326 7.27 -21.59 6.62
N GLN A 327 6.07 -21.67 7.17
CA GLN A 327 5.85 -21.56 8.60
C GLN A 327 6.74 -22.55 9.38
N GLY A 328 7.48 -22.06 10.36
CA GLY A 328 8.44 -22.81 11.16
C GLY A 328 9.78 -23.09 10.49
N LYS A 329 10.04 -22.61 9.26
CA LYS A 329 11.32 -22.81 8.56
C LYS A 329 12.04 -21.52 8.17
N GLY A 330 11.33 -20.40 8.16
CA GLY A 330 11.88 -19.09 7.81
C GLY A 330 11.35 -18.52 6.52
N THR A 331 11.93 -17.39 6.11
CA THR A 331 11.53 -16.59 4.97
C THR A 331 12.71 -16.25 4.08
N THR A 332 12.46 -16.12 2.80
CA THR A 332 13.41 -15.62 1.80
C THR A 332 12.74 -14.54 0.98
N PHE A 333 13.29 -13.35 1.02
CA PHE A 333 12.96 -12.25 0.12
C PHE A 333 13.98 -12.18 -1.01
N LEU A 334 13.51 -11.94 -2.23
CA LEU A 334 14.34 -11.74 -3.40
C LEU A 334 13.92 -10.42 -4.06
N VAL A 335 14.82 -9.44 -4.04
CA VAL A 335 14.68 -8.16 -4.73
C VAL A 335 15.53 -8.17 -5.97
N ARG A 336 14.97 -7.76 -7.11
CA ARG A 336 15.71 -7.56 -8.37
C ARG A 336 15.58 -6.12 -8.83
N LEU A 337 16.72 -5.51 -9.15
CA LEU A 337 16.82 -4.14 -9.65
C LEU A 337 17.75 -4.10 -10.87
N ASP A 338 17.30 -3.46 -11.94
CA ASP A 338 18.12 -3.15 -13.12
C ASP A 338 18.63 -1.71 -13.02
N LEU A 339 19.86 -1.55 -12.54
CA LEU A 339 20.47 -0.25 -12.29
C LEU A 339 21.33 0.19 -13.48
N LYS A 340 21.33 1.47 -13.78
CA LYS A 340 22.21 2.06 -14.79
C LYS A 340 23.64 2.06 -14.28
N LEU A 341 24.58 1.65 -15.13
CA LEU A 341 25.99 1.74 -14.86
C LEU A 341 26.47 3.18 -15.06
N VAL A 342 27.34 3.63 -14.18
CA VAL A 342 28.02 4.91 -14.31
C VAL A 342 29.42 4.62 -14.89
N GLU A 343 29.68 5.18 -16.06
CA GLU A 343 31.03 5.07 -16.67
C GLU A 343 32.03 5.79 -15.77
N GLU A 344 33.09 5.07 -15.38
CA GLU A 344 34.19 5.64 -14.61
C GLU A 344 34.99 6.66 -15.49
N GLU A 345 34.90 7.91 -15.19
CA GLU A 345 35.96 8.86 -15.56
C GLU A 345 37.16 8.61 -14.62
N LYS A 346 38.11 7.76 -15.10
CA LYS A 346 39.21 7.16 -14.32
C LYS A 346 40.12 8.14 -13.59
N GLU A 347 39.97 9.44 -13.71
CA GLU A 347 40.87 10.45 -13.10
C GLU A 347 40.24 11.22 -11.93
N ALA A 348 38.91 11.34 -11.83
CA ALA A 348 38.25 12.06 -10.75
C ALA A 348 38.01 11.23 -9.48
N ASP A 349 37.74 9.95 -9.65
CA ASP A 349 37.37 9.04 -8.54
C ASP A 349 38.56 8.65 -7.64
N GLN A 350 39.80 8.58 -8.18
CA GLN A 350 40.99 8.35 -7.34
C GLN A 350 41.29 9.53 -6.40
N ALA A 351 40.94 10.74 -6.82
CA ALA A 351 41.12 11.92 -5.97
C ALA A 351 40.02 12.01 -4.88
N LEU A 352 38.76 11.58 -5.20
CA LEU A 352 37.67 11.53 -4.21
C LEU A 352 37.89 10.41 -3.22
N LEU A 353 38.29 9.21 -3.66
CA LEU A 353 38.62 8.06 -2.79
C LEU A 353 39.81 8.37 -1.86
N ALA A 354 40.77 9.15 -2.31
CA ALA A 354 41.90 9.61 -1.49
C ALA A 354 41.49 10.70 -0.49
N ALA A 355 40.51 11.54 -0.84
CA ALA A 355 39.98 12.57 0.07
C ALA A 355 39.07 11.94 1.16
N GLU A 356 38.21 11.00 0.80
CA GLU A 356 37.32 10.31 1.76
C GLU A 356 38.03 9.31 2.65
N ALA A 357 39.09 8.63 2.16
CA ALA A 357 39.96 7.78 2.98
C ALA A 357 40.82 8.57 3.98
N GLY A 358 40.87 9.89 3.82
CA GLY A 358 41.57 10.79 4.74
C GLY A 358 40.69 11.42 5.83
N GLU A 359 39.35 11.21 5.77
CA GLU A 359 38.40 11.89 6.67
C GLU A 359 37.80 11.00 7.79
N GLU A 360 38.23 9.76 8.00
CA GLU A 360 38.12 9.12 9.32
C GLU A 360 39.24 9.63 10.28
N LYS A 361 39.50 10.90 10.26
CA LYS A 361 40.07 11.58 11.42
C LYS A 361 38.92 11.68 12.44
N GLU A 362 39.12 11.05 13.59
CA GLU A 362 38.40 11.40 14.83
C GLU A 362 38.11 12.90 14.79
N LYS A 363 36.85 13.29 14.77
CA LYS A 363 36.46 14.69 14.83
C LYS A 363 37.10 15.25 16.11
N ASP A 364 38.16 16.03 15.92
CA ASP A 364 38.80 16.73 17.03
C ASP A 364 37.69 17.52 17.77
N PRO A 365 37.41 17.22 19.03
CA PRO A 365 36.38 17.94 19.79
C PRO A 365 36.60 19.45 19.85
N GLY A 366 37.78 19.94 19.44
CA GLY A 366 38.13 21.34 19.42
C GLY A 366 37.97 22.05 18.04
N PHE A 367 37.40 21.39 17.01
CA PHE A 367 37.29 22.00 15.66
C PHE A 367 36.52 23.33 15.63
N LEU A 368 35.52 23.49 16.50
CA LEU A 368 34.69 24.69 16.58
C LEU A 368 35.26 25.75 17.53
N LYS A 369 36.27 25.45 18.31
CA LYS A 369 36.81 26.33 19.33
C LYS A 369 37.38 27.64 18.68
N GLY A 370 36.82 28.76 19.13
CA GLY A 370 37.21 30.09 18.64
C GLY A 370 36.58 30.50 17.30
N ARG A 371 35.69 29.71 16.72
CA ARG A 371 34.95 30.07 15.54
C ARG A 371 33.65 30.78 15.90
N ARG A 372 33.25 31.74 15.08
CA ARG A 372 31.95 32.42 15.23
C ARG A 372 30.91 31.69 14.39
N ILE A 373 29.88 31.16 15.04
CA ILE A 373 28.77 30.44 14.41
C ILE A 373 27.52 31.30 14.55
N MET A 374 26.79 31.49 13.44
CA MET A 374 25.47 32.12 13.45
C MET A 374 24.41 31.06 13.45
N LEU A 375 23.63 30.92 14.53
CA LEU A 375 22.49 30.03 14.63
C LEU A 375 21.22 30.81 14.26
N VAL A 376 20.49 30.31 13.27
CA VAL A 376 19.19 30.84 12.83
C VAL A 376 18.15 29.73 12.98
N GLU A 377 17.30 29.84 13.98
CA GLU A 377 16.27 28.85 14.33
C GLU A 377 15.08 29.61 14.93
N ASP A 378 13.89 29.37 14.36
CA ASP A 378 12.65 30.04 14.78
C ASP A 378 12.01 29.36 16.01
N ASN A 379 12.23 28.08 16.20
CA ASN A 379 11.74 27.32 17.35
C ASN A 379 12.68 27.53 18.56
N GLU A 380 12.12 27.99 19.69
CA GLU A 380 12.86 28.29 20.91
C GLU A 380 13.56 27.07 21.51
N LEU A 381 12.90 25.91 21.53
CA LEU A 381 13.45 24.67 22.04
C LEU A 381 14.61 24.16 21.17
N ASN A 382 14.44 24.18 19.83
CA ASN A 382 15.50 23.78 18.90
C ASN A 382 16.73 24.70 19.05
N ARG A 383 16.49 25.99 19.25
CA ARG A 383 17.56 26.98 19.46
C ARG A 383 18.34 26.72 20.75
N GLU A 384 17.65 26.39 21.85
CA GLU A 384 18.28 26.03 23.12
C GLU A 384 19.13 24.76 22.98
N ILE A 385 18.59 23.70 22.35
CA ILE A 385 19.30 22.44 22.09
C ILE A 385 20.56 22.70 21.25
N ALA A 386 20.43 23.45 20.16
CA ALA A 386 21.56 23.75 19.27
C ALA A 386 22.63 24.62 19.99
N TYR A 387 22.21 25.55 20.84
CA TYR A 387 23.13 26.38 21.62
C TYR A 387 23.94 25.53 22.63
N GLU A 388 23.27 24.63 23.36
CA GLU A 388 23.94 23.71 24.31
C GLU A 388 24.96 22.81 23.61
N LEU A 389 24.55 22.14 22.51
CA LEU A 389 25.42 21.25 21.74
C LEU A 389 26.64 21.98 21.15
N LEU A 390 26.47 23.22 20.69
CA LEU A 390 27.56 24.04 20.14
C LEU A 390 28.45 24.63 21.24
N SER A 391 27.94 24.79 22.47
CA SER A 391 28.69 25.32 23.60
C SER A 391 29.59 24.27 24.25
N GLU A 392 29.24 23.00 24.15
CA GLU A 392 30.01 21.86 24.65
C GLU A 392 31.11 21.38 23.70
N SER A 393 31.08 21.83 22.43
CA SER A 393 32.03 21.49 21.35
C SER A 393 33.14 22.51 21.22
#